data_5bc12d7e94a77f0d2de16b1065c4c459
#
_entry.id   5bc12d7e94a77f0d2de16b1065c4c459
#
_cell.length_a   1.000
_cell.length_b   1.000
_cell.length_c   1.000
_cell.angle_alpha   90.00
_cell.angle_beta   90.00
_cell.angle_gamma   90.00
#
_symmetry.space_group_name_H-M   'P 1'
#
loop_
_entity.id
_entity.type
_entity.pdbx_description
1 polymer ?
#
loop_
_entity_poly.entity_id
_entity_poly.type
_entity_poly.pdbx_seq_one_letter_code
_entity_poly.pdbx_strand_id
1 'polypeptide(L)' 'MEWIVNDGKLVNNFKFKSQTELAQFLVKVAHYADEINHHPDCKIHKAFQLEITLYSHGKNEITDLDHQLAQKIDDLFH' A
#
# COMPACT_ATOMS: atom_id res chain seq x y z
N MET A 1 5.89 0.49 11.01
CA MET A 1 5.59 1.61 10.11
C MET A 1 4.25 2.21 10.45
N GLU A 2 4.16 3.50 10.32
CA GLU A 2 2.94 4.18 10.71
C GLU A 2 2.18 4.66 9.48
N TRP A 3 0.93 4.26 9.40
CA TRP A 3 0.02 4.76 8.40
C TRP A 3 -0.67 5.99 8.95
N ILE A 4 -0.79 7.03 8.13
CA ILE A 4 -1.51 8.24 8.53
C ILE A 4 -2.84 8.29 7.81
N VAL A 5 -3.80 8.96 8.44
CA VAL A 5 -5.09 9.20 7.80
C VAL A 5 -5.04 10.57 7.15
N ASN A 6 -5.23 10.61 5.85
CA ASN A 6 -5.25 11.84 5.08
C ASN A 6 -6.42 11.81 4.12
N ASP A 7 -7.30 12.77 4.24
CA ASP A 7 -8.49 12.87 3.38
C ASP A 7 -9.33 11.60 3.40
N GLY A 8 -9.49 10.99 4.60
CA GLY A 8 -10.29 9.79 4.77
C GLY A 8 -9.65 8.51 4.25
N LYS A 9 -8.35 8.52 4.01
CA LYS A 9 -7.62 7.36 3.46
C LYS A 9 -6.39 7.10 4.30
N LEU A 10 -5.97 5.83 4.35
CA LEU A 10 -4.69 5.47 4.96
C LEU A 10 -3.60 5.68 3.93
N VAL A 11 -2.54 6.38 4.33
CA VAL A 11 -1.42 6.69 3.42
C VAL A 11 -0.10 6.35 4.10
N ASN A 12 0.79 5.74 3.36
CA ASN A 12 2.17 5.52 3.80
C ASN A 12 3.12 5.59 2.62
N ASN A 13 4.37 5.90 2.90
CA ASN A 13 5.41 6.02 1.88
C ASN A 13 6.55 5.07 2.21
N PHE A 14 7.09 4.44 1.18
CA PHE A 14 8.17 3.46 1.30
C PHE A 14 9.31 3.89 0.39
N LYS A 15 10.55 3.78 0.88
CA LYS A 15 11.74 4.11 0.11
C LYS A 15 12.57 2.87 -0.13
N PHE A 16 13.16 2.79 -1.31
CA PHE A 16 13.95 1.64 -1.73
C PHE A 16 15.31 2.09 -2.25
N LYS A 17 16.27 1.17 -2.29
CA LYS A 17 17.61 1.45 -2.80
C LYS A 17 17.66 1.45 -4.32
N SER A 18 16.70 0.78 -4.96
CA SER A 18 16.63 0.69 -6.41
C SER A 18 15.18 0.58 -6.85
N GLN A 19 14.94 0.89 -8.10
CA GLN A 19 13.61 0.73 -8.68
C GLN A 19 13.23 -0.74 -8.79
N THR A 20 14.21 -1.63 -9.00
CA THR A 20 13.98 -3.08 -9.04
C THR A 20 13.45 -3.57 -7.69
N GLU A 21 14.05 -3.14 -6.58
CA GLU A 21 13.55 -3.52 -5.26
C GLU A 21 12.12 -3.01 -5.03
N LEU A 22 11.84 -1.78 -5.45
CA LEU A 22 10.50 -1.20 -5.38
C LEU A 22 9.51 -2.07 -6.17
N ALA A 23 9.88 -2.44 -7.40
CA ALA A 23 9.01 -3.23 -8.27
C ALA A 23 8.75 -4.62 -7.68
N GLN A 24 9.77 -5.24 -7.08
CA GLN A 24 9.62 -6.55 -6.44
C GLN A 24 8.69 -6.47 -5.24
N PHE A 25 8.81 -5.41 -4.45
CA PHE A 25 7.89 -5.18 -3.33
C PHE A 25 6.46 -4.97 -3.83
N LEU A 26 6.30 -4.19 -4.88
CA LEU A 26 4.98 -3.92 -5.45
C LEU A 26 4.32 -5.20 -5.96
N VAL A 27 5.09 -6.10 -6.55
CA VAL A 27 4.56 -7.41 -6.99
C VAL A 27 4.00 -8.18 -5.79
N LYS A 28 4.71 -8.20 -4.67
CA LYS A 28 4.25 -8.92 -3.47
C LYS A 28 2.95 -8.30 -2.93
N VAL A 29 2.87 -6.99 -2.90
CA VAL A 29 1.66 -6.28 -2.47
C VAL A 29 0.50 -6.61 -3.41
N ALA A 30 0.76 -6.59 -4.71
CA ALA A 30 -0.25 -6.88 -5.72
C ALA A 30 -0.80 -8.30 -5.59
N HIS A 31 0.07 -9.28 -5.36
CA HIS A 31 -0.37 -10.67 -5.17
C HIS A 31 -1.33 -10.81 -4.00
N TYR A 32 -1.00 -10.19 -2.88
CA TYR A 32 -1.88 -10.25 -1.71
C TYR A 32 -3.19 -9.51 -1.97
N ALA A 33 -3.12 -8.34 -2.59
CA ALA A 33 -4.31 -7.56 -2.91
C ALA A 33 -5.26 -8.34 -3.82
N ASP A 34 -4.70 -9.07 -4.79
CA ASP A 34 -5.49 -9.93 -5.67
C ASP A 34 -6.15 -11.07 -4.88
N GLU A 35 -5.44 -11.66 -3.91
CA GLU A 35 -5.99 -12.74 -3.08
C GLU A 35 -7.20 -12.29 -2.29
N ILE A 36 -7.16 -11.10 -1.70
CA ILE A 36 -8.26 -10.60 -0.88
C ILE A 36 -9.25 -9.74 -1.69
N ASN A 37 -8.99 -9.56 -2.97
CA ASN A 37 -9.81 -8.75 -3.88
C ASN A 37 -10.06 -7.35 -3.33
N HIS A 38 -9.00 -6.74 -2.80
CA HIS A 38 -9.04 -5.39 -2.25
C HIS A 38 -7.71 -4.72 -2.56
N HIS A 39 -7.73 -3.69 -3.38
CA HIS A 39 -6.53 -3.15 -4.02
C HIS A 39 -6.15 -1.77 -3.53
N PRO A 40 -4.84 -1.53 -3.32
CA PRO A 40 -4.35 -0.20 -2.98
C PRO A 40 -4.20 0.67 -4.21
N ASP A 41 -4.18 1.98 -3.98
CA ASP A 41 -3.70 2.91 -4.99
C ASP A 41 -2.21 3.10 -4.76
N CYS A 42 -1.41 2.99 -5.81
CA CYS A 42 0.04 3.06 -5.70
C CYS A 42 0.58 4.12 -6.64
N LYS A 43 1.50 4.93 -6.14
CA LYS A 43 2.13 5.97 -6.94
C LYS A 43 3.63 5.91 -6.73
N ILE A 44 4.37 5.79 -7.83
CA ILE A 44 5.83 5.81 -7.81
C ILE A 44 6.29 7.23 -8.11
N HIS A 45 7.17 7.77 -7.28
CA HIS A 45 7.76 9.06 -7.54
C HIS A 45 9.25 9.07 -7.17
N LYS A 46 10.01 9.90 -7.88
CA LYS A 46 11.47 9.97 -7.73
C LYS A 46 12.15 8.61 -7.88
N ALA A 47 11.59 7.77 -8.74
CA ALA A 47 12.10 6.44 -9.10
C ALA A 47 12.11 5.41 -7.95
N PHE A 48 12.40 5.82 -6.72
CA PHE A 48 12.66 4.90 -5.60
C PHE A 48 11.65 5.03 -4.46
N GLN A 49 10.63 5.86 -4.61
CA GLN A 49 9.64 6.08 -3.57
C GLN A 49 8.27 5.58 -4.02
N LEU A 50 7.59 4.87 -3.13
CA LEU A 50 6.28 4.32 -3.40
C LEU A 50 5.30 4.85 -2.35
N GLU A 51 4.29 5.58 -2.81
CA GLU A 51 3.18 6.01 -1.96
C GLU A 51 2.04 5.02 -2.13
N ILE A 52 1.55 4.50 -1.02
CA ILE A 52 0.41 3.59 -1.03
C ILE A 52 -0.74 4.23 -0.27
N THR A 53 -1.90 4.24 -0.90
CA THR A 53 -3.12 4.80 -0.34
C THR A 53 -4.19 3.71 -0.28
N LEU A 54 -4.83 3.57 0.88
CA LEU A 54 -5.83 2.53 1.12
C LEU A 54 -7.16 3.14 1.54
N TYR A 55 -8.22 2.74 0.87
CA TYR A 55 -9.58 3.02 1.30
C TYR A 55 -10.53 2.09 0.55
N SER A 56 -11.72 1.89 1.08
CA SER A 56 -12.70 1.00 0.44
C SER A 56 -13.53 1.82 -0.53
N HIS A 57 -13.33 1.60 -1.84
CA HIS A 57 -13.93 2.40 -2.89
C HIS A 57 -15.46 2.40 -2.85
N GLY A 58 -16.06 1.25 -2.58
CA GLY A 58 -17.52 1.14 -2.55
C GLY A 58 -18.16 1.90 -1.41
N LYS A 59 -17.42 2.14 -0.33
CA LYS A 59 -17.92 2.84 0.87
C LYS A 59 -17.33 4.23 1.04
N ASN A 60 -16.30 4.55 0.26
CA ASN A 60 -15.54 5.79 0.36
C ASN A 60 -15.04 6.06 1.78
N GLU A 61 -14.59 5.00 2.46
CA GLU A 61 -14.07 5.10 3.82
C GLU A 61 -13.06 4.00 4.10
N ILE A 62 -12.33 4.15 5.19
CA ILE A 62 -11.37 3.14 5.66
C ILE A 62 -12.18 2.05 6.37
N THR A 63 -11.93 0.79 5.99
CA THR A 63 -12.60 -0.36 6.60
C THR A 63 -11.57 -1.33 7.17
N ASP A 64 -12.03 -2.42 7.78
CA ASP A 64 -11.16 -3.45 8.33
C ASP A 64 -10.27 -4.08 7.25
N LEU A 65 -10.75 -4.17 6.01
CA LEU A 65 -9.93 -4.68 4.90
C LEU A 65 -8.72 -3.79 4.66
N ASP A 66 -8.88 -2.48 4.80
CA ASP A 66 -7.78 -1.55 4.62
C ASP A 66 -6.74 -1.71 5.72
N HIS A 67 -7.18 -1.89 6.97
CA HIS A 67 -6.26 -2.13 8.08
C HIS A 67 -5.54 -3.48 7.93
N GLN A 68 -6.25 -4.51 7.47
CA GLN A 68 -5.66 -5.82 7.20
C GLN A 68 -4.59 -5.70 6.11
N LEU A 69 -4.89 -4.99 5.03
CA LEU A 69 -3.95 -4.78 3.94
C LEU A 69 -2.73 -3.98 4.40
N ALA A 70 -2.95 -2.92 5.20
CA ALA A 70 -1.86 -2.11 5.74
C ALA A 70 -0.89 -2.95 6.57
N GLN A 71 -1.42 -3.81 7.43
CA GLN A 71 -0.59 -4.71 8.25
C GLN A 71 0.23 -5.66 7.37
N LYS A 72 -0.39 -6.22 6.36
CA LYS A 72 0.31 -7.13 5.45
C LYS A 72 1.40 -6.42 4.67
N ILE A 73 1.13 -5.21 4.20
CA ILE A 73 2.13 -4.41 3.49
C ILE A 73 3.33 -4.14 4.39
N ASP A 74 3.10 -3.78 5.65
CA ASP A 74 4.17 -3.57 6.61
C ASP A 74 4.99 -4.85 6.80
N ASP A 75 4.34 -5.99 6.93
CA ASP A 75 5.02 -7.27 7.08
C ASP A 75 5.86 -7.61 5.85
N LEU A 76 5.36 -7.32 4.66
CA LEU A 76 6.07 -7.57 3.41
C LEU A 76 7.28 -6.65 3.23
N PHE A 77 7.24 -5.45 3.80
CA PHE A 77 8.32 -4.48 3.68
C PHE A 77 9.54 -4.89 4.51
N HIS A 78 9.32 -5.58 5.59
CA HIS A 78 10.38 -6.09 6.47
C HIS A 78 10.73 -7.55 6.14
#